data_31039c2ad91ad812fcf52ee0c8a381a2
#
_entry.id   31039c2ad91ad812fcf52ee0c8a381a2
#
_cell.length_a   1.000
_cell.length_b   1.000
_cell.length_c   1.000
_cell.angle_alpha   90.00
_cell.angle_beta   90.00
_cell.angle_gamma   90.00
#
_symmetry.space_group_name_H-M   'P 1'
#
loop_
_entity.id
_entity.type
_entity.pdbx_description
1 polymer ?
#
loop_
_entity_poly.entity_id
_entity_poly.type
_entity_poly.pdbx_seq_one_letter_code
_entity_poly.pdbx_strand_id
1 'polypeptide(L)'
;MPTEWLVGTALAAFAAALAISAVLTPAVRKLALRIGAVDVPNRRKVHTTIMPRLGGLAVYVAFVSVVLPLFLWVYRIAPGTEEGNLFAALLTGGTLIALLGALDDRFDLPAGLKFVVQLAVACLVVFGFDVRIEFVNIPFGSAMQPVGEWLGVPLTIFWIVGVTNAINLIDGLDGLAAGVSGISLATILVMAALMGNETMVLMAAVLIGAVAGFLIFNFHPARIFMGDSGALFLGFTLAMLSLHEFKQITVVSFVTPLLIIGVPLSDTFFAIVRRVVNKRPIFAPDKGHLHHCLQQLGFSHRKTVLIIYGIAAFFGVCAVVQSLISKSGVGTWVTFIVICVIMFLLQIGAELIGLVHRTRRPVLDFLARLRMKLSAASRPK
;
A
#
# COMPACT_ATOMS: atom_id res chain seq x y z
N MET A 1 12.27 -19.33 16.79
CA MET A 1 13.63 -19.67 16.26
C MET A 1 14.71 -18.85 16.96
N PRO A 2 15.98 -19.32 17.04
CA PRO A 2 17.08 -18.43 17.36
C PRO A 2 17.15 -17.27 16.37
N THR A 3 17.39 -16.06 16.84
CA THR A 3 17.38 -14.83 16.02
C THR A 3 18.30 -14.90 14.80
N GLU A 4 19.46 -15.55 14.94
CA GLU A 4 20.42 -15.75 13.83
C GLU A 4 19.84 -16.60 12.69
N TRP A 5 19.07 -17.64 13.02
CA TRP A 5 18.41 -18.49 12.03
C TRP A 5 17.28 -17.76 11.31
N LEU A 6 16.50 -16.94 12.03
CA LEU A 6 15.46 -16.12 11.43
C LEU A 6 16.05 -15.13 10.41
N VAL A 7 17.10 -14.41 10.79
CA VAL A 7 17.77 -13.44 9.90
C VAL A 7 18.35 -14.15 8.68
N GLY A 8 19.05 -15.28 8.87
CA GLY A 8 19.59 -16.07 7.76
C GLY A 8 18.52 -16.56 6.80
N THR A 9 17.41 -17.09 7.33
CA THR A 9 16.27 -17.58 6.53
C THR A 9 15.58 -16.43 5.79
N ALA A 10 15.38 -15.29 6.44
CA ALA A 10 14.76 -14.12 5.81
C ALA A 10 15.61 -13.56 4.66
N LEU A 11 16.94 -13.48 4.85
CA LEU A 11 17.87 -13.05 3.80
C LEU A 11 17.91 -14.03 2.63
N ALA A 12 17.93 -15.35 2.91
CA ALA A 12 17.88 -16.37 1.87
C ALA A 12 16.56 -16.32 1.08
N ALA A 13 15.43 -16.18 1.77
CA ALA A 13 14.11 -16.07 1.17
C ALA A 13 13.97 -14.79 0.32
N PHE A 14 14.46 -13.66 0.82
CA PHE A 14 14.56 -12.41 0.06
C PHE A 14 15.38 -12.59 -1.22
N ALA A 15 16.60 -13.15 -1.11
CA ALA A 15 17.50 -13.35 -2.24
C ALA A 15 16.91 -14.30 -3.29
N ALA A 16 16.26 -15.40 -2.84
CA ALA A 16 15.57 -16.33 -3.72
C ALA A 16 14.42 -15.66 -4.48
N ALA A 17 13.56 -14.92 -3.78
CA ALA A 17 12.44 -14.21 -4.41
C ALA A 17 12.92 -13.13 -5.39
N LEU A 18 13.97 -12.38 -5.04
CA LEU A 18 14.61 -11.39 -5.90
C LEU A 18 15.14 -12.07 -7.19
N ALA A 19 15.90 -13.14 -7.06
CA ALA A 19 16.49 -13.85 -8.20
C ALA A 19 15.39 -14.43 -9.11
N ILE A 20 14.36 -15.08 -8.52
CA ILE A 20 13.24 -15.65 -9.29
C ILE A 20 12.48 -14.53 -10.03
N SER A 21 12.13 -13.44 -9.36
CA SER A 21 11.44 -12.31 -9.98
C SER A 21 12.26 -11.68 -11.11
N ALA A 22 13.56 -11.46 -10.88
CA ALA A 22 14.46 -10.90 -11.88
C ALA A 22 14.59 -11.81 -13.12
N VAL A 23 14.65 -13.14 -12.94
CA VAL A 23 14.74 -14.11 -14.04
C VAL A 23 13.40 -14.23 -14.78
N LEU A 24 12.28 -14.21 -14.05
CA LEU A 24 10.95 -14.37 -14.65
C LEU A 24 10.48 -13.11 -15.39
N THR A 25 10.85 -11.91 -14.95
CA THR A 25 10.36 -10.66 -15.55
C THR A 25 10.61 -10.57 -17.06
N PRO A 26 11.80 -10.89 -17.61
CA PRO A 26 12.01 -10.94 -19.05
C PRO A 26 11.15 -11.99 -19.78
N ALA A 27 10.88 -13.13 -19.15
CA ALA A 27 10.02 -14.17 -19.72
C ALA A 27 8.55 -13.73 -19.76
N VAL A 28 8.06 -13.13 -18.67
CA VAL A 28 6.73 -12.53 -18.58
C VAL A 28 6.56 -11.40 -19.58
N ARG A 29 7.59 -10.56 -19.78
CA ARG A 29 7.59 -9.53 -20.83
C ARG A 29 7.37 -10.11 -22.22
N LYS A 30 8.06 -11.20 -22.56
CA LYS A 30 7.87 -11.90 -23.84
C LYS A 30 6.46 -12.50 -23.95
N LEU A 31 5.95 -13.09 -22.87
CA LEU A 31 4.60 -13.63 -22.80
C LEU A 31 3.56 -12.52 -23.05
N ALA A 32 3.65 -11.40 -22.35
CA ALA A 32 2.75 -10.26 -22.49
C ALA A 32 2.67 -9.77 -23.95
N LEU A 33 3.82 -9.65 -24.61
CA LEU A 33 3.87 -9.27 -26.04
C LEU A 33 3.21 -10.32 -26.93
N ARG A 34 3.39 -11.62 -26.66
CA ARG A 34 2.79 -12.70 -27.46
C ARG A 34 1.28 -12.76 -27.34
N ILE A 35 0.74 -12.61 -26.13
CA ILE A 35 -0.70 -12.68 -25.89
C ILE A 35 -1.41 -11.34 -26.09
N GLY A 36 -0.66 -10.27 -26.38
CA GLY A 36 -1.22 -8.94 -26.60
C GLY A 36 -1.70 -8.23 -25.32
N ALA A 37 -1.14 -8.58 -24.15
CA ALA A 37 -1.33 -7.85 -22.90
C ALA A 37 -0.37 -6.63 -22.89
N VAL A 38 -0.73 -5.60 -23.64
CA VAL A 38 0.12 -4.45 -23.91
C VAL A 38 -0.63 -3.14 -23.73
N ASP A 39 0.09 -2.11 -23.33
CA ASP A 39 -0.39 -0.75 -23.30
C ASP A 39 0.01 -0.01 -24.58
N VAL A 40 -0.97 0.38 -25.37
CA VAL A 40 -0.75 1.10 -26.64
C VAL A 40 -0.71 2.60 -26.35
N PRO A 41 0.31 3.33 -26.89
CA PRO A 41 0.38 4.77 -26.76
C PRO A 41 -0.87 5.47 -27.32
N ASN A 42 -1.38 6.43 -26.55
CA ASN A 42 -2.43 7.32 -27.03
C ASN A 42 -2.13 8.76 -26.55
N ARG A 43 -2.89 9.76 -27.06
CA ARG A 43 -2.70 11.19 -26.74
C ARG A 43 -2.80 11.54 -25.24
N ARG A 44 -3.25 10.61 -24.40
CA ARG A 44 -3.42 10.81 -22.94
C ARG A 44 -2.31 10.18 -22.11
N LYS A 45 -1.47 9.31 -22.72
CA LYS A 45 -0.44 8.52 -22.04
C LYS A 45 0.94 9.14 -22.18
N VAL A 46 1.80 8.92 -21.20
CA VAL A 46 3.15 9.50 -21.11
C VAL A 46 4.16 8.76 -21.99
N HIS A 47 3.94 7.45 -22.23
CA HIS A 47 4.85 6.62 -23.02
C HIS A 47 4.56 6.71 -24.53
N THR A 48 5.62 6.61 -25.32
CA THR A 48 5.58 6.73 -26.78
C THR A 48 5.72 5.39 -27.51
N THR A 49 6.04 4.32 -26.78
CA THR A 49 6.23 2.96 -27.30
C THR A 49 5.21 2.00 -26.73
N ILE A 50 4.92 0.89 -27.42
CA ILE A 50 4.07 -0.17 -26.90
C ILE A 50 4.75 -0.80 -25.68
N MET A 51 4.09 -0.76 -24.54
CA MET A 51 4.61 -1.27 -23.28
C MET A 51 3.88 -2.54 -22.84
N PRO A 52 4.60 -3.67 -22.59
CA PRO A 52 3.97 -4.86 -22.05
C PRO A 52 3.51 -4.62 -20.61
N ARG A 53 2.32 -5.08 -20.29
CA ARG A 53 1.72 -5.19 -18.95
C ARG A 53 1.95 -6.61 -18.45
N LEU A 54 1.50 -7.05 -17.34
CA LEU A 54 1.69 -8.35 -16.67
C LEU A 54 2.96 -8.45 -15.79
N GLY A 55 3.71 -7.38 -15.56
CA GLY A 55 4.91 -7.45 -14.74
C GLY A 55 4.65 -8.00 -13.34
N GLY A 56 3.48 -7.74 -12.79
CA GLY A 56 3.03 -8.28 -11.51
C GLY A 56 2.94 -9.79 -11.44
N LEU A 57 2.74 -10.47 -12.57
CA LEU A 57 2.76 -11.93 -12.61
C LEU A 57 4.14 -12.49 -12.20
N ALA A 58 5.24 -11.81 -12.55
CA ALA A 58 6.58 -12.21 -12.10
C ALA A 58 6.75 -12.05 -10.59
N VAL A 59 6.20 -10.98 -10.01
CA VAL A 59 6.21 -10.74 -8.56
C VAL A 59 5.38 -11.81 -7.84
N TYR A 60 4.17 -12.08 -8.31
CA TYR A 60 3.29 -13.09 -7.75
C TYR A 60 3.92 -14.50 -7.78
N VAL A 61 4.42 -14.93 -8.95
CA VAL A 61 5.04 -16.26 -9.08
C VAL A 61 6.29 -16.37 -8.21
N ALA A 62 7.12 -15.33 -8.14
CA ALA A 62 8.28 -15.31 -7.25
C ALA A 62 7.88 -15.45 -5.78
N PHE A 63 6.85 -14.72 -5.35
CA PHE A 63 6.28 -14.81 -4.01
C PHE A 63 5.82 -16.25 -3.69
N VAL A 64 4.94 -16.81 -4.51
CA VAL A 64 4.40 -18.15 -4.28
C VAL A 64 5.48 -19.23 -4.30
N SER A 65 6.43 -19.13 -5.24
CA SER A 65 7.53 -20.12 -5.38
C SER A 65 8.43 -20.19 -4.15
N VAL A 66 8.56 -19.11 -3.38
CA VAL A 66 9.39 -19.08 -2.16
C VAL A 66 8.53 -19.32 -0.92
N VAL A 67 7.37 -18.67 -0.82
CA VAL A 67 6.52 -18.76 0.37
C VAL A 67 5.94 -20.16 0.53
N LEU A 68 5.44 -20.79 -0.54
CA LEU A 68 4.78 -22.08 -0.44
C LEU A 68 5.72 -23.18 0.10
N PRO A 69 6.94 -23.43 -0.44
CA PRO A 69 7.88 -24.38 0.14
C PRO A 69 8.30 -24.01 1.57
N LEU A 70 8.58 -22.73 1.82
CA LEU A 70 9.02 -22.25 3.11
C LEU A 70 8.02 -22.61 4.22
N PHE A 71 6.75 -22.35 3.99
CA PHE A 71 5.72 -22.57 5.00
C PHE A 71 5.27 -24.04 5.11
N LEU A 72 5.20 -24.76 4.02
CA LEU A 72 4.82 -26.18 4.06
C LEU A 72 5.91 -27.08 4.64
N TRP A 73 7.19 -26.79 4.36
CA TRP A 73 8.31 -27.69 4.70
C TRP A 73 9.09 -27.23 5.93
N VAL A 74 9.34 -25.94 6.10
CA VAL A 74 10.15 -25.40 7.19
C VAL A 74 9.28 -25.15 8.43
N TYR A 75 8.17 -24.47 8.26
CA TYR A 75 7.32 -24.06 9.39
C TYR A 75 6.22 -25.06 9.73
N ARG A 76 5.86 -25.98 8.83
CA ARG A 76 4.78 -26.97 9.03
C ARG A 76 3.54 -26.34 9.63
N ILE A 77 3.15 -25.17 9.12
CA ILE A 77 2.03 -24.43 9.67
C ILE A 77 0.77 -25.27 9.57
N ALA A 78 0.17 -25.53 10.72
CA ALA A 78 -1.02 -26.34 10.83
C ALA A 78 -2.24 -25.55 10.30
N PRO A 79 -3.11 -26.17 9.48
CA PRO A 79 -4.40 -25.60 9.15
C PRO A 79 -5.21 -25.28 10.42
N GLY A 80 -5.91 -24.13 10.41
CA GLY A 80 -6.74 -23.70 11.56
C GLY A 80 -6.01 -22.89 12.63
N THR A 81 -4.69 -22.69 12.49
CA THR A 81 -3.98 -21.66 13.28
C THR A 81 -4.16 -20.30 12.64
N GLU A 82 -4.01 -19.21 13.40
CA GLU A 82 -4.09 -17.84 12.87
C GLU A 82 -3.11 -17.61 11.70
N GLU A 83 -1.89 -18.07 11.84
CA GLU A 83 -0.85 -17.98 10.81
C GLU A 83 -1.19 -18.85 9.60
N GLY A 84 -1.73 -20.06 9.81
CA GLY A 84 -2.19 -20.95 8.74
C GLY A 84 -3.35 -20.37 7.96
N ASN A 85 -4.29 -19.74 8.64
CA ASN A 85 -5.42 -19.05 8.03
C ASN A 85 -4.96 -17.83 7.19
N LEU A 86 -4.06 -17.00 7.74
CA LEU A 86 -3.47 -15.90 6.98
C LEU A 86 -2.72 -16.40 5.74
N PHE A 87 -1.90 -17.42 5.89
CA PHE A 87 -1.16 -18.01 4.78
C PHE A 87 -2.09 -18.52 3.68
N ALA A 88 -3.11 -19.29 4.06
CA ALA A 88 -4.11 -19.81 3.13
C ALA A 88 -4.91 -18.68 2.46
N ALA A 89 -5.27 -17.64 3.22
CA ALA A 89 -5.95 -16.45 2.71
C ALA A 89 -5.09 -15.68 1.71
N LEU A 90 -3.79 -15.49 2.01
CA LEU A 90 -2.84 -14.82 1.11
C LEU A 90 -2.62 -15.60 -0.18
N LEU A 91 -2.46 -16.92 -0.10
CA LEU A 91 -2.30 -17.76 -1.28
C LEU A 91 -3.57 -17.79 -2.12
N THR A 92 -4.72 -18.09 -1.50
CA THR A 92 -5.99 -18.23 -2.23
C THR A 92 -6.46 -16.88 -2.77
N GLY A 93 -6.60 -15.88 -1.88
CA GLY A 93 -7.05 -14.54 -2.25
C GLY A 93 -6.05 -13.85 -3.19
N GLY A 94 -4.75 -13.94 -2.89
CA GLY A 94 -3.69 -13.38 -3.75
C GLY A 94 -3.68 -14.00 -5.14
N THR A 95 -3.89 -15.31 -5.27
CA THR A 95 -4.03 -15.99 -6.57
C THR A 95 -5.23 -15.46 -7.36
N LEU A 96 -6.40 -15.38 -6.73
CA LEU A 96 -7.62 -14.89 -7.38
C LEU A 96 -7.48 -13.43 -7.83
N ILE A 97 -6.87 -12.58 -7.00
CA ILE A 97 -6.61 -11.17 -7.33
C ILE A 97 -5.56 -11.04 -8.44
N ALA A 98 -4.46 -11.82 -8.40
CA ALA A 98 -3.45 -11.81 -9.44
C ALA A 98 -4.02 -12.29 -10.80
N LEU A 99 -4.89 -13.31 -10.78
CA LEU A 99 -5.60 -13.77 -11.97
C LEU A 99 -6.57 -12.71 -12.50
N LEU A 100 -7.34 -12.06 -11.62
CA LEU A 100 -8.22 -10.95 -12.00
C LEU A 100 -7.43 -9.85 -12.70
N GLY A 101 -6.30 -9.42 -12.12
CA GLY A 101 -5.44 -8.41 -12.70
C GLY A 101 -4.81 -8.85 -14.03
N ALA A 102 -4.40 -10.11 -14.15
CA ALA A 102 -3.86 -10.64 -15.41
C ALA A 102 -4.91 -10.70 -16.53
N LEU A 103 -6.17 -11.01 -16.19
CA LEU A 103 -7.28 -10.94 -17.12
C LEU A 103 -7.59 -9.49 -17.52
N ASP A 104 -7.52 -8.57 -16.58
CA ASP A 104 -7.68 -7.14 -16.86
C ASP A 104 -6.58 -6.60 -17.77
N ASP A 105 -5.32 -6.92 -17.47
CA ASP A 105 -4.17 -6.54 -18.31
C ASP A 105 -4.30 -7.01 -19.78
N ARG A 106 -5.07 -8.07 -20.02
CA ARG A 106 -5.28 -8.62 -21.37
C ARG A 106 -6.57 -8.15 -22.03
N PHE A 107 -7.66 -7.98 -21.26
CA PHE A 107 -9.01 -7.80 -21.81
C PHE A 107 -9.63 -6.45 -21.47
N ASP A 108 -8.97 -5.61 -20.68
CA ASP A 108 -9.47 -4.30 -20.19
C ASP A 108 -10.89 -4.44 -19.60
N LEU A 109 -11.00 -5.17 -18.50
CA LEU A 109 -12.27 -5.51 -17.85
C LEU A 109 -13.01 -4.26 -17.33
N PRO A 110 -14.35 -4.25 -17.36
CA PRO A 110 -15.12 -3.15 -16.76
C PRO A 110 -14.81 -2.98 -15.26
N ALA A 111 -14.68 -1.73 -14.80
CA ALA A 111 -14.35 -1.42 -13.41
C ALA A 111 -15.34 -2.05 -12.41
N GLY A 112 -16.64 -2.12 -12.77
CA GLY A 112 -17.67 -2.75 -11.95
C GLY A 112 -17.41 -4.25 -11.73
N LEU A 113 -16.98 -4.99 -12.79
CA LEU A 113 -16.64 -6.40 -12.67
C LEU A 113 -15.42 -6.60 -11.76
N LYS A 114 -14.37 -5.79 -11.94
CA LYS A 114 -13.19 -5.83 -11.05
C LYS A 114 -13.57 -5.61 -9.60
N PHE A 115 -14.42 -4.62 -9.33
CA PHE A 115 -14.89 -4.33 -7.98
C PHE A 115 -15.69 -5.48 -7.36
N VAL A 116 -16.60 -6.10 -8.12
CA VAL A 116 -17.40 -7.25 -7.65
C VAL A 116 -16.52 -8.44 -7.33
N VAL A 117 -15.51 -8.76 -8.17
CA VAL A 117 -14.58 -9.86 -7.90
C VAL A 117 -13.71 -9.56 -6.69
N GLN A 118 -13.19 -8.34 -6.54
CA GLN A 118 -12.43 -7.93 -5.35
C GLN A 118 -13.28 -8.07 -4.08
N LEU A 119 -14.56 -7.66 -4.13
CA LEU A 119 -15.48 -7.80 -3.02
C LEU A 119 -15.72 -9.28 -2.68
N ALA A 120 -15.92 -10.13 -3.69
CA ALA A 120 -16.10 -11.57 -3.49
C ALA A 120 -14.86 -12.22 -2.86
N VAL A 121 -13.65 -11.84 -3.31
CA VAL A 121 -12.39 -12.33 -2.72
C VAL A 121 -12.23 -11.83 -1.29
N ALA A 122 -12.55 -10.57 -1.00
CA ALA A 122 -12.52 -10.06 0.37
C ALA A 122 -13.51 -10.81 1.29
N CYS A 123 -14.73 -11.09 0.82
CA CYS A 123 -15.69 -11.91 1.54
C CYS A 123 -15.15 -13.34 1.76
N LEU A 124 -14.58 -13.97 0.73
CA LEU A 124 -13.96 -15.29 0.85
C LEU A 124 -12.88 -15.33 1.93
N VAL A 125 -12.03 -14.31 2.00
CA VAL A 125 -10.95 -14.21 2.99
C VAL A 125 -11.52 -14.03 4.40
N VAL A 126 -12.51 -13.17 4.56
CA VAL A 126 -13.12 -12.89 5.87
C VAL A 126 -13.90 -14.10 6.39
N PHE A 127 -14.77 -14.68 5.58
CA PHE A 127 -15.65 -15.77 6.03
C PHE A 127 -15.00 -17.16 5.91
N GLY A 128 -14.10 -17.35 4.94
CA GLY A 128 -13.47 -18.65 4.69
C GLY A 128 -12.22 -18.91 5.55
N PHE A 129 -11.50 -17.84 5.91
CA PHE A 129 -10.23 -17.95 6.67
C PHE A 129 -10.23 -17.17 8.00
N ASP A 130 -11.38 -16.63 8.40
CA ASP A 130 -11.56 -15.89 9.65
C ASP A 130 -10.57 -14.72 9.83
N VAL A 131 -10.22 -14.04 8.73
CA VAL A 131 -9.38 -12.86 8.76
C VAL A 131 -10.26 -11.63 8.94
N ARG A 132 -10.29 -11.09 10.17
CA ARG A 132 -11.13 -9.93 10.49
C ARG A 132 -10.50 -9.01 11.53
N ILE A 133 -10.94 -7.76 11.53
CA ILE A 133 -10.62 -6.79 12.58
C ILE A 133 -11.48 -7.12 13.79
N GLU A 134 -10.85 -7.51 14.90
CA GLU A 134 -11.54 -7.91 16.13
C GLU A 134 -11.56 -6.81 17.18
N PHE A 135 -10.56 -5.93 17.14
CA PHE A 135 -10.40 -4.87 18.13
C PHE A 135 -10.14 -3.53 17.44
N VAL A 136 -10.77 -2.48 17.95
CA VAL A 136 -10.49 -1.09 17.60
C VAL A 136 -10.22 -0.32 18.88
N ASN A 137 -9.10 0.36 18.94
CA ASN A 137 -8.82 1.24 20.05
C ASN A 137 -9.36 2.64 19.74
N ILE A 138 -10.32 3.09 20.55
CA ILE A 138 -10.83 4.46 20.47
C ILE A 138 -9.85 5.36 21.23
N PRO A 139 -9.35 6.46 20.66
CA PRO A 139 -8.29 7.31 21.25
C PRO A 139 -8.57 7.82 22.66
N PHE A 140 -9.80 7.77 23.13
CA PHE A 140 -10.25 8.29 24.41
C PHE A 140 -10.78 7.21 25.37
N GLY A 141 -10.67 5.92 24.99
CA GLY A 141 -11.08 4.79 25.82
C GLY A 141 -9.92 4.21 26.64
N SER A 142 -10.22 3.74 27.85
CA SER A 142 -9.26 3.15 28.78
C SER A 142 -8.88 1.69 28.47
N ALA A 143 -9.50 1.06 27.47
CA ALA A 143 -9.27 -0.35 27.10
C ALA A 143 -9.55 -0.59 25.62
N MET A 144 -8.98 -1.69 25.08
CA MET A 144 -9.35 -2.22 23.78
C MET A 144 -10.85 -2.53 23.76
N GLN A 145 -11.56 -1.97 22.79
CA GLN A 145 -12.97 -2.27 22.61
C GLN A 145 -13.09 -3.40 21.58
N PRO A 146 -13.70 -4.55 21.93
CA PRO A 146 -14.03 -5.55 20.94
C PRO A 146 -15.00 -4.97 19.91
N VAL A 147 -14.65 -5.09 18.66
CA VAL A 147 -15.54 -4.71 17.58
C VAL A 147 -16.42 -5.92 17.29
N GLY A 148 -17.72 -5.78 17.50
CA GLY A 148 -18.66 -6.86 17.16
C GLY A 148 -18.55 -7.23 15.67
N GLU A 149 -18.87 -8.47 15.33
CA GLU A 149 -18.78 -8.98 13.93
C GLU A 149 -19.52 -8.11 12.93
N TRP A 150 -20.62 -7.50 13.34
CA TRP A 150 -21.44 -6.60 12.54
C TRP A 150 -20.70 -5.36 12.02
N LEU A 151 -19.64 -4.91 12.70
CA LEU A 151 -18.78 -3.79 12.28
C LEU A 151 -17.41 -4.28 11.80
N GLY A 152 -16.81 -5.29 12.46
CA GLY A 152 -15.49 -5.82 12.11
C GLY A 152 -15.44 -6.40 10.70
N VAL A 153 -16.46 -7.16 10.31
CA VAL A 153 -16.55 -7.75 8.97
C VAL A 153 -16.63 -6.69 7.87
N PRO A 154 -17.57 -5.74 7.88
CA PRO A 154 -17.63 -4.68 6.86
C PRO A 154 -16.37 -3.83 6.81
N LEU A 155 -15.78 -3.52 7.97
CA LEU A 155 -14.55 -2.72 8.04
C LEU A 155 -13.35 -3.45 7.41
N THR A 156 -13.24 -4.77 7.66
CA THR A 156 -12.20 -5.61 7.04
C THR A 156 -12.34 -5.67 5.53
N ILE A 157 -13.57 -5.92 5.04
CA ILE A 157 -13.85 -5.95 3.60
C ILE A 157 -13.54 -4.59 2.96
N PHE A 158 -13.99 -3.51 3.58
CA PHE A 158 -13.70 -2.14 3.12
C PHE A 158 -12.20 -1.86 3.06
N TRP A 159 -11.45 -2.30 4.09
CA TRP A 159 -10.01 -2.15 4.14
C TRP A 159 -9.31 -2.90 2.99
N ILE A 160 -9.62 -4.21 2.83
CA ILE A 160 -9.01 -5.04 1.78
C ILE A 160 -9.27 -4.43 0.40
N VAL A 161 -10.52 -4.13 0.09
CA VAL A 161 -10.90 -3.56 -1.23
C VAL A 161 -10.33 -2.15 -1.39
N GLY A 162 -10.39 -1.32 -0.35
CA GLY A 162 -9.89 0.05 -0.37
C GLY A 162 -8.39 0.14 -0.62
N VAL A 163 -7.59 -0.62 0.12
CA VAL A 163 -6.13 -0.65 -0.05
C VAL A 163 -5.75 -1.26 -1.40
N THR A 164 -6.42 -2.33 -1.83
CA THR A 164 -6.20 -2.94 -3.14
C THR A 164 -6.36 -1.92 -4.27
N ASN A 165 -7.44 -1.13 -4.22
CA ASN A 165 -7.66 -0.09 -5.22
C ASN A 165 -6.74 1.13 -5.04
N ALA A 166 -6.35 1.48 -3.81
CA ALA A 166 -5.44 2.59 -3.57
C ALA A 166 -4.05 2.34 -4.18
N ILE A 167 -3.51 1.12 -4.04
CA ILE A 167 -2.24 0.75 -4.69
C ILE A 167 -2.39 0.71 -6.21
N ASN A 168 -3.52 0.23 -6.73
CA ASN A 168 -3.76 0.24 -8.18
C ASN A 168 -3.86 1.66 -8.74
N LEU A 169 -4.48 2.59 -8.02
CA LEU A 169 -4.60 3.99 -8.46
C LEU A 169 -3.27 4.77 -8.50
N ILE A 170 -2.29 4.42 -7.68
CA ILE A 170 -0.97 5.08 -7.74
C ILE A 170 -0.05 4.50 -8.82
N ASP A 171 -0.42 3.39 -9.48
CA ASP A 171 0.39 2.78 -10.56
C ASP A 171 0.33 3.58 -11.85
N GLY A 172 0.64 4.87 -11.77
CA GLY A 172 0.61 5.81 -12.88
C GLY A 172 1.98 6.21 -13.43
N LEU A 173 3.09 5.82 -12.80
CA LEU A 173 4.45 6.12 -13.21
C LEU A 173 5.37 4.90 -13.05
N ASP A 174 6.38 4.80 -13.93
CA ASP A 174 7.40 3.74 -13.87
C ASP A 174 8.00 3.62 -12.47
N GLY A 175 7.91 2.44 -11.88
CA GLY A 175 8.43 2.10 -10.57
C GLY A 175 7.63 2.63 -9.38
N LEU A 176 6.61 3.46 -9.57
CA LEU A 176 5.95 4.14 -8.48
C LEU A 176 5.24 3.17 -7.53
N ALA A 177 4.31 2.36 -8.02
CA ALA A 177 3.58 1.41 -7.18
C ALA A 177 4.50 0.34 -6.60
N ALA A 178 5.45 -0.19 -7.39
CA ALA A 178 6.44 -1.16 -6.92
C ALA A 178 7.26 -0.62 -5.75
N GLY A 179 7.83 0.58 -5.89
CA GLY A 179 8.69 1.12 -4.85
C GLY A 179 7.95 1.59 -3.61
N VAL A 180 6.77 2.21 -3.76
CA VAL A 180 5.93 2.57 -2.60
C VAL A 180 5.51 1.31 -1.84
N SER A 181 5.07 0.27 -2.54
CA SER A 181 4.75 -1.03 -1.91
C SER A 181 5.97 -1.66 -1.24
N GLY A 182 7.15 -1.59 -1.87
CA GLY A 182 8.39 -2.06 -1.27
C GLY A 182 8.77 -1.33 0.03
N ILE A 183 8.57 -0.01 0.08
CA ILE A 183 8.79 0.80 1.29
C ILE A 183 7.77 0.43 2.38
N SER A 184 6.49 0.27 2.03
CA SER A 184 5.46 -0.18 2.97
C SER A 184 5.77 -1.57 3.54
N LEU A 185 6.20 -2.51 2.70
CA LEU A 185 6.66 -3.85 3.12
C LEU A 185 7.89 -3.79 4.01
N ALA A 186 8.86 -2.92 3.72
CA ALA A 186 10.03 -2.71 4.57
C ALA A 186 9.63 -2.16 5.95
N THR A 187 8.64 -1.28 6.01
CA THR A 187 8.08 -0.80 7.27
C THR A 187 7.43 -1.94 8.07
N ILE A 188 6.62 -2.79 7.41
CA ILE A 188 6.01 -3.99 8.03
C ILE A 188 7.10 -4.93 8.54
N LEU A 189 8.15 -5.19 7.75
CA LEU A 189 9.28 -6.04 8.15
C LEU A 189 9.96 -5.52 9.43
N VAL A 190 10.26 -4.21 9.49
CA VAL A 190 10.89 -3.60 10.67
C VAL A 190 9.97 -3.74 11.88
N MET A 191 8.69 -3.47 11.72
CA MET A 191 7.72 -3.59 12.82
C MET A 191 7.57 -5.03 13.30
N ALA A 192 7.42 -5.97 12.38
CA ALA A 192 7.34 -7.40 12.68
C ALA A 192 8.59 -7.90 13.43
N ALA A 193 9.78 -7.45 13.01
CA ALA A 193 11.03 -7.77 13.70
C ALA A 193 11.07 -7.20 15.13
N LEU A 194 10.62 -5.95 15.33
CA LEU A 194 10.53 -5.33 16.65
C LEU A 194 9.48 -6.00 17.56
N MET A 195 8.50 -6.68 16.98
CA MET A 195 7.45 -7.42 17.69
C MET A 195 7.77 -8.90 17.89
N GLY A 196 8.81 -9.41 17.25
CA GLY A 196 9.17 -10.82 17.28
C GLY A 196 8.23 -11.71 16.44
N ASN A 197 7.53 -11.13 15.47
CA ASN A 197 6.64 -11.88 14.58
C ASN A 197 7.44 -12.48 13.41
N GLU A 198 7.93 -13.69 13.60
CA GLU A 198 8.79 -14.41 12.64
C GLU A 198 8.10 -14.60 11.28
N THR A 199 6.82 -14.97 11.30
CA THR A 199 6.02 -15.23 10.10
C THR A 199 5.90 -13.99 9.23
N MET A 200 5.63 -12.84 9.83
CA MET A 200 5.53 -11.56 9.13
C MET A 200 6.86 -11.08 8.59
N VAL A 201 7.97 -11.28 9.35
CA VAL A 201 9.32 -10.95 8.87
C VAL A 201 9.62 -11.71 7.58
N LEU A 202 9.30 -13.00 7.53
CA LEU A 202 9.57 -13.83 6.34
C LEU A 202 8.68 -13.46 5.16
N MET A 203 7.39 -13.28 5.37
CA MET A 203 6.46 -12.88 4.30
C MET A 203 6.85 -11.53 3.70
N ALA A 204 7.16 -10.54 4.55
CA ALA A 204 7.60 -9.23 4.10
C ALA A 204 8.94 -9.31 3.36
N ALA A 205 9.91 -10.10 3.85
CA ALA A 205 11.20 -10.27 3.19
C ALA A 205 11.07 -10.88 1.79
N VAL A 206 10.23 -11.92 1.62
CA VAL A 206 9.95 -12.53 0.31
C VAL A 206 9.33 -11.53 -0.65
N LEU A 207 8.32 -10.78 -0.19
CA LEU A 207 7.65 -9.79 -1.03
C LEU A 207 8.58 -8.64 -1.44
N ILE A 208 9.40 -8.14 -0.50
CA ILE A 208 10.41 -7.11 -0.81
C ILE A 208 11.38 -7.64 -1.87
N GLY A 209 11.84 -8.89 -1.74
CA GLY A 209 12.70 -9.52 -2.72
C GLY A 209 12.04 -9.61 -4.09
N ALA A 210 10.81 -10.11 -4.16
CA ALA A 210 10.06 -10.23 -5.41
C ALA A 210 9.84 -8.86 -6.09
N VAL A 211 9.46 -7.84 -5.31
CA VAL A 211 9.31 -6.45 -5.80
C VAL A 211 10.64 -5.86 -6.26
N ALA A 212 11.72 -6.06 -5.50
CA ALA A 212 13.05 -5.55 -5.85
C ALA A 212 13.57 -6.15 -7.16
N GLY A 213 13.39 -7.48 -7.36
CA GLY A 213 13.76 -8.16 -8.60
C GLY A 213 12.99 -7.64 -9.82
N PHE A 214 11.69 -7.36 -9.66
CA PHE A 214 10.87 -6.74 -10.70
C PHE A 214 11.26 -5.29 -10.97
N LEU A 215 11.57 -4.50 -9.93
CA LEU A 215 11.88 -3.08 -10.02
C LEU A 215 13.12 -2.81 -10.89
N ILE A 216 14.04 -3.76 -11.03
CA ILE A 216 15.18 -3.68 -11.96
C ILE A 216 14.72 -3.40 -13.41
N PHE A 217 13.54 -3.89 -13.78
CA PHE A 217 12.96 -3.72 -15.13
C PHE A 217 11.86 -2.67 -15.20
N ASN A 218 11.26 -2.33 -14.07
CA ASN A 218 10.14 -1.40 -13.98
C ASN A 218 10.58 0.02 -13.60
N PHE A 219 11.78 0.21 -13.02
CA PHE A 219 12.28 1.57 -12.73
C PHE A 219 12.53 2.35 -14.00
N HIS A 220 12.28 3.67 -13.94
CA HIS A 220 12.33 4.55 -15.12
C HIS A 220 13.73 4.62 -15.80
N PRO A 221 13.83 4.40 -17.11
CA PRO A 221 12.78 4.09 -18.08
C PRO A 221 12.37 2.61 -18.02
N ALA A 222 11.09 2.36 -17.81
CA ALA A 222 10.56 1.00 -17.65
C ALA A 222 10.67 0.19 -18.96
N ARG A 223 10.90 -1.11 -18.80
CA ARG A 223 10.89 -2.11 -19.90
C ARG A 223 9.63 -2.96 -19.90
N ILE A 224 8.90 -2.93 -18.80
CA ILE A 224 7.61 -3.60 -18.57
C ILE A 224 6.86 -2.86 -17.46
N PHE A 225 5.55 -2.69 -17.61
CA PHE A 225 4.69 -2.16 -16.56
C PHE A 225 4.27 -3.25 -15.58
N MET A 226 3.95 -2.83 -14.35
CA MET A 226 3.44 -3.73 -13.33
C MET A 226 2.10 -4.34 -13.74
N GLY A 227 1.21 -3.51 -14.27
CA GLY A 227 -0.14 -3.86 -14.65
C GLY A 227 -1.05 -4.12 -13.44
N ASP A 228 -2.33 -4.35 -13.73
CA ASP A 228 -3.33 -4.65 -12.71
C ASP A 228 -3.01 -5.98 -11.99
N SER A 229 -2.37 -6.93 -12.69
CA SER A 229 -1.87 -8.20 -12.10
C SER A 229 -0.95 -7.98 -10.90
N GLY A 230 -0.10 -6.95 -10.93
CA GLY A 230 0.80 -6.64 -9.82
C GLY A 230 0.25 -5.63 -8.85
N ALA A 231 -0.36 -4.56 -9.35
CA ALA A 231 -0.86 -3.48 -8.51
C ALA A 231 -1.98 -3.97 -7.56
N LEU A 232 -2.95 -4.76 -8.08
CA LEU A 232 -4.01 -5.36 -7.28
C LEU A 232 -3.44 -6.42 -6.30
N PHE A 233 -2.51 -7.27 -6.75
CA PHE A 233 -1.87 -8.28 -5.90
C PHE A 233 -1.12 -7.65 -4.73
N LEU A 234 -0.27 -6.65 -4.99
CA LEU A 234 0.46 -5.95 -3.93
C LEU A 234 -0.47 -5.19 -2.99
N GLY A 235 -1.52 -4.56 -3.53
CA GLY A 235 -2.53 -3.88 -2.71
C GLY A 235 -3.27 -4.85 -1.79
N PHE A 236 -3.72 -5.98 -2.30
CA PHE A 236 -4.36 -7.04 -1.52
C PHE A 236 -3.41 -7.57 -0.43
N THR A 237 -2.18 -7.89 -0.81
CA THR A 237 -1.19 -8.46 0.11
C THR A 237 -0.82 -7.47 1.22
N LEU A 238 -0.61 -6.18 0.88
CA LEU A 238 -0.37 -5.12 1.86
C LEU A 238 -1.57 -4.94 2.80
N ALA A 239 -2.80 -5.00 2.27
CA ALA A 239 -3.99 -4.95 3.11
C ALA A 239 -4.02 -6.09 4.12
N MET A 240 -3.75 -7.30 3.68
CA MET A 240 -3.74 -8.50 4.53
C MET A 240 -2.65 -8.47 5.59
N LEU A 241 -1.41 -8.15 5.20
CA LEU A 241 -0.28 -8.09 6.14
C LEU A 241 -0.47 -6.96 7.15
N SER A 242 -0.97 -5.81 6.71
CA SER A 242 -1.26 -4.71 7.62
C SER A 242 -2.35 -5.05 8.64
N LEU A 243 -3.39 -5.78 8.26
CA LEU A 243 -4.43 -6.23 9.19
C LEU A 243 -3.91 -7.21 10.23
N HIS A 244 -3.10 -8.19 9.82
CA HIS A 244 -2.60 -9.23 10.73
C HIS A 244 -1.65 -8.66 11.78
N GLU A 245 -0.76 -7.74 11.39
CA GLU A 245 0.17 -7.09 12.32
C GLU A 245 -0.55 -6.33 13.45
N PHE A 246 -1.79 -5.86 13.21
CA PHE A 246 -2.55 -5.08 14.21
C PHE A 246 -3.36 -5.92 15.19
N LYS A 247 -3.61 -7.19 14.92
CA LYS A 247 -4.22 -8.10 15.92
C LYS A 247 -3.34 -8.24 17.17
N GLN A 248 -2.03 -8.08 17.05
CA GLN A 248 -1.06 -8.25 18.12
C GLN A 248 -0.70 -6.96 18.87
N ILE A 249 -1.08 -5.78 18.38
CA ILE A 249 -0.71 -4.49 19.00
C ILE A 249 -1.85 -3.95 19.84
N THR A 250 -1.67 -4.00 21.13
CA THR A 250 -2.65 -3.73 22.19
C THR A 250 -3.13 -2.27 22.28
N VAL A 251 -2.53 -1.28 21.64
CA VAL A 251 -2.79 0.14 21.97
C VAL A 251 -3.03 1.09 20.79
N VAL A 252 -2.72 0.76 19.52
CA VAL A 252 -2.81 1.77 18.43
C VAL A 252 -3.23 1.16 17.09
N SER A 253 -4.26 0.39 17.06
CA SER A 253 -4.54 -0.54 15.97
C SER A 253 -4.83 0.06 14.59
N PHE A 254 -5.49 1.21 14.45
CA PHE A 254 -5.91 1.66 13.11
C PHE A 254 -5.00 2.72 12.47
N VAL A 255 -4.21 3.44 13.27
CA VAL A 255 -3.35 4.53 12.77
C VAL A 255 -2.11 3.99 12.08
N THR A 256 -1.53 2.94 12.61
CA THR A 256 -0.30 2.37 12.07
C THR A 256 -0.50 1.82 10.64
N PRO A 257 -1.56 1.06 10.28
CA PRO A 257 -1.85 0.69 8.90
C PRO A 257 -2.05 1.88 7.99
N LEU A 258 -2.77 2.89 8.49
CA LEU A 258 -2.97 4.11 7.73
C LEU A 258 -1.65 4.82 7.42
N LEU A 259 -0.68 4.78 8.34
CA LEU A 259 0.66 5.32 8.12
C LEU A 259 1.48 4.46 7.15
N ILE A 260 1.49 3.14 7.32
CA ILE A 260 2.26 2.24 6.44
C ILE A 260 1.86 2.41 4.97
N ILE A 261 0.55 2.58 4.71
CA ILE A 261 -0.01 2.73 3.37
C ILE A 261 -0.43 4.21 3.13
N GLY A 262 0.22 5.13 3.85
CA GLY A 262 -0.21 6.53 3.93
C GLY A 262 -0.25 7.26 2.59
N VAL A 263 0.72 7.05 1.72
CA VAL A 263 0.75 7.68 0.38
C VAL A 263 -0.41 7.22 -0.49
N PRO A 264 -0.63 5.92 -0.75
CA PRO A 264 -1.76 5.45 -1.55
C PRO A 264 -3.12 5.88 -1.00
N LEU A 265 -3.30 5.75 0.31
CA LEU A 265 -4.57 6.10 0.94
C LEU A 265 -4.85 7.60 0.91
N SER A 266 -3.84 8.44 1.18
CA SER A 266 -4.02 9.89 1.12
C SER A 266 -4.29 10.37 -0.31
N ASP A 267 -3.58 9.83 -1.31
CA ASP A 267 -3.82 10.19 -2.71
C ASP A 267 -5.25 9.81 -3.16
N THR A 268 -5.71 8.60 -2.79
CA THR A 268 -7.07 8.14 -3.06
C THR A 268 -8.12 8.99 -2.31
N PHE A 269 -7.88 9.29 -1.03
CA PHE A 269 -8.76 10.13 -0.23
C PHE A 269 -8.92 11.52 -0.84
N PHE A 270 -7.81 12.20 -1.17
CA PHE A 270 -7.88 13.51 -1.82
C PHE A 270 -8.52 13.47 -3.20
N ALA A 271 -8.37 12.37 -3.95
CA ALA A 271 -9.06 12.18 -5.21
C ALA A 271 -10.59 12.09 -5.02
N ILE A 272 -11.06 11.36 -4.01
CA ILE A 272 -12.48 11.26 -3.67
C ILE A 272 -13.01 12.64 -3.23
N VAL A 273 -12.35 13.30 -2.27
CA VAL A 273 -12.72 14.63 -1.78
C VAL A 273 -12.84 15.63 -2.93
N ARG A 274 -11.85 15.66 -3.82
CA ARG A 274 -11.85 16.55 -4.98
C ARG A 274 -13.02 16.31 -5.92
N ARG A 275 -13.38 15.03 -6.17
CA ARG A 275 -14.54 14.67 -7.02
C ARG A 275 -15.85 15.10 -6.37
N VAL A 276 -16.02 14.84 -5.08
CA VAL A 276 -17.20 15.24 -4.31
C VAL A 276 -17.36 16.77 -4.29
N VAL A 277 -16.30 17.51 -3.96
CA VAL A 277 -16.31 18.98 -3.92
C VAL A 277 -16.62 19.57 -5.30
N ASN A 278 -16.13 18.94 -6.37
CA ASN A 278 -16.40 19.39 -7.74
C ASN A 278 -17.68 18.77 -8.35
N LYS A 279 -18.51 18.09 -7.55
CA LYS A 279 -19.77 17.45 -7.97
C LYS A 279 -19.59 16.48 -9.15
N ARG A 280 -18.49 15.74 -9.17
CA ARG A 280 -18.18 14.71 -10.18
C ARG A 280 -18.44 13.32 -9.61
N PRO A 281 -18.79 12.34 -10.45
CA PRO A 281 -18.91 10.95 -10.02
C PRO A 281 -17.61 10.44 -9.38
N ILE A 282 -17.70 9.66 -8.29
CA ILE A 282 -16.55 9.15 -7.54
C ILE A 282 -15.63 8.28 -8.43
N PHE A 283 -16.18 7.56 -9.39
CA PHE A 283 -15.44 6.71 -10.32
C PHE A 283 -15.00 7.43 -11.61
N ALA A 284 -15.21 8.73 -11.73
CA ALA A 284 -14.77 9.48 -12.91
C ALA A 284 -13.24 9.54 -12.97
N PRO A 285 -12.63 9.49 -14.19
CA PRO A 285 -11.20 9.70 -14.36
C PRO A 285 -10.73 11.02 -13.74
N ASP A 286 -9.59 11.01 -13.05
CA ASP A 286 -9.02 12.16 -12.39
C ASP A 286 -7.55 12.34 -12.75
N LYS A 287 -7.14 13.56 -13.03
CA LYS A 287 -5.74 13.96 -13.31
C LYS A 287 -5.11 14.72 -12.13
N GLY A 288 -5.72 14.69 -10.98
CA GLY A 288 -5.26 15.40 -9.79
C GLY A 288 -4.47 14.54 -8.80
N HIS A 289 -4.07 13.34 -9.15
CA HIS A 289 -3.23 12.49 -8.30
C HIS A 289 -1.89 13.15 -7.99
N LEU A 290 -1.28 12.80 -6.85
CA LEU A 290 -0.03 13.41 -6.34
C LEU A 290 1.07 13.44 -7.40
N HIS A 291 1.26 12.35 -8.13
CA HIS A 291 2.27 12.29 -9.19
C HIS A 291 1.99 13.25 -10.34
N HIS A 292 0.74 13.45 -10.75
CA HIS A 292 0.37 14.41 -11.75
C HIS A 292 0.61 15.86 -11.30
N CYS A 293 0.28 16.16 -10.03
CA CYS A 293 0.51 17.48 -9.46
C CYS A 293 2.00 17.83 -9.40
N LEU A 294 2.85 16.89 -8.97
CA LEU A 294 4.31 17.08 -8.95
C LEU A 294 4.89 17.29 -10.36
N GLN A 295 4.43 16.54 -11.36
CA GLN A 295 4.85 16.75 -12.74
C GLN A 295 4.41 18.11 -13.30
N GLN A 296 3.21 18.58 -12.94
CA GLN A 296 2.72 19.92 -13.30
C GLN A 296 3.54 21.04 -12.64
N LEU A 297 4.18 20.79 -11.52
CA LEU A 297 5.13 21.68 -10.88
C LEU A 297 6.53 21.69 -11.56
N GLY A 298 6.70 20.88 -12.62
CA GLY A 298 7.94 20.83 -13.41
C GLY A 298 8.95 19.76 -12.98
N PHE A 299 8.59 18.87 -12.03
CA PHE A 299 9.48 17.78 -11.67
C PHE A 299 9.53 16.71 -12.77
N SER A 300 10.73 16.21 -13.06
CA SER A 300 10.90 15.10 -14.00
C SER A 300 10.32 13.81 -13.43
N HIS A 301 10.02 12.82 -14.29
CA HIS A 301 9.49 11.51 -13.90
C HIS A 301 10.25 10.89 -12.72
N ARG A 302 11.59 10.74 -12.84
CA ARG A 302 12.43 10.19 -11.76
C ARG A 302 12.35 10.99 -10.47
N LYS A 303 12.41 12.33 -10.55
CA LYS A 303 12.32 13.18 -9.35
C LYS A 303 10.97 13.04 -8.66
N THR A 304 9.88 12.98 -9.42
CA THR A 304 8.53 12.76 -8.90
C THR A 304 8.45 11.46 -8.11
N VAL A 305 8.93 10.36 -8.70
CA VAL A 305 8.92 9.04 -8.03
C VAL A 305 9.76 9.05 -6.75
N LEU A 306 10.97 9.62 -6.79
CA LEU A 306 11.85 9.70 -5.61
C LEU A 306 11.28 10.58 -4.50
N ILE A 307 10.60 11.68 -4.84
CA ILE A 307 9.90 12.52 -3.84
C ILE A 307 8.81 11.69 -3.16
N ILE A 308 8.01 10.94 -3.93
CA ILE A 308 6.93 10.12 -3.37
C ILE A 308 7.50 8.97 -2.52
N TYR A 309 8.62 8.37 -2.91
CA TYR A 309 9.34 7.39 -2.06
C TYR A 309 9.80 8.01 -0.75
N GLY A 310 10.32 9.25 -0.77
CA GLY A 310 10.70 9.99 0.44
C GLY A 310 9.51 10.22 1.37
N ILE A 311 8.34 10.58 0.83
CA ILE A 311 7.10 10.73 1.59
C ILE A 311 6.66 9.39 2.17
N ALA A 312 6.68 8.30 1.38
CA ALA A 312 6.33 6.96 1.86
C ALA A 312 7.27 6.49 2.98
N ALA A 313 8.57 6.70 2.83
CA ALA A 313 9.57 6.39 3.86
C ALA A 313 9.35 7.20 5.14
N PHE A 314 9.02 8.48 5.03
CA PHE A 314 8.67 9.34 6.17
C PHE A 314 7.46 8.78 6.93
N PHE A 315 6.39 8.39 6.21
CA PHE A 315 5.24 7.72 6.82
C PHE A 315 5.62 6.41 7.51
N GLY A 316 6.48 5.61 6.88
CA GLY A 316 7.00 4.38 7.47
C GLY A 316 7.74 4.61 8.78
N VAL A 317 8.62 5.62 8.82
CA VAL A 317 9.32 6.01 10.06
C VAL A 317 8.31 6.46 11.12
N CYS A 318 7.31 7.27 10.76
CA CYS A 318 6.26 7.67 11.69
C CYS A 318 5.49 6.46 12.25
N ALA A 319 5.20 5.43 11.41
CA ALA A 319 4.54 4.21 11.85
C ALA A 319 5.38 3.44 12.88
N VAL A 320 6.70 3.27 12.62
CA VAL A 320 7.63 2.59 13.53
C VAL A 320 7.75 3.36 14.84
N VAL A 321 7.98 4.67 14.79
CA VAL A 321 8.08 5.52 15.99
C VAL A 321 6.80 5.48 16.81
N GLN A 322 5.64 5.55 16.15
CA GLN A 322 4.34 5.44 16.78
C GLN A 322 4.17 4.11 17.51
N SER A 323 4.57 3.00 16.90
CA SER A 323 4.54 1.67 17.51
C SER A 323 5.43 1.58 18.76
N LEU A 324 6.64 2.15 18.72
CA LEU A 324 7.57 2.18 19.85
C LEU A 324 7.04 3.02 21.00
N ILE A 325 6.47 4.19 20.72
CA ILE A 325 5.85 5.07 21.74
C ILE A 325 4.68 4.37 22.42
N SER A 326 3.86 3.66 21.63
CA SER A 326 2.73 2.92 22.15
C SER A 326 3.14 1.83 23.13
N LYS A 327 4.25 1.12 22.88
CA LYS A 327 4.81 0.12 23.80
C LYS A 327 5.34 0.73 25.13
N SER A 328 5.79 1.98 25.13
CA SER A 328 6.37 2.62 26.30
C SER A 328 5.32 3.08 27.34
N GLY A 329 4.03 2.88 27.10
CA GLY A 329 2.95 3.31 28.03
C GLY A 329 2.73 4.82 28.08
N VAL A 330 3.41 5.57 27.24
CA VAL A 330 3.20 7.02 27.08
C VAL A 330 1.88 7.24 26.35
N GLY A 331 0.91 7.66 27.09
CA GLY A 331 -0.51 7.60 26.86
C GLY A 331 -1.05 7.97 25.47
N THR A 332 -2.28 7.56 25.25
CA THR A 332 -3.15 7.77 24.10
C THR A 332 -3.14 9.20 23.55
N TRP A 333 -2.85 10.20 24.39
CA TRP A 333 -2.76 11.61 24.02
C TRP A 333 -1.59 11.94 23.10
N VAL A 334 -0.41 11.33 23.31
CA VAL A 334 0.75 11.55 22.42
C VAL A 334 0.47 10.99 21.04
N THR A 335 -0.14 9.80 20.98
CA THR A 335 -0.61 9.20 19.73
C THR A 335 -1.57 10.14 19.01
N PHE A 336 -2.57 10.67 19.70
CA PHE A 336 -3.55 11.58 19.12
C PHE A 336 -2.89 12.87 18.60
N ILE A 337 -1.98 13.46 19.36
CA ILE A 337 -1.23 14.65 18.94
C ILE A 337 -0.40 14.35 17.67
N VAL A 338 0.31 13.22 17.64
CA VAL A 338 1.10 12.81 16.47
C VAL A 338 0.21 12.66 15.24
N ILE A 339 -0.96 12.02 15.37
CA ILE A 339 -1.94 11.90 14.28
C ILE A 339 -2.38 13.30 13.80
N CYS A 340 -2.78 14.16 14.71
CA CYS A 340 -3.23 15.51 14.36
C CYS A 340 -2.14 16.29 13.63
N VAL A 341 -0.88 16.19 14.09
CA VAL A 341 0.27 16.82 13.42
C VAL A 341 0.50 16.25 12.02
N ILE A 342 0.47 14.93 11.87
CA ILE A 342 0.62 14.28 10.55
C ILE A 342 -0.51 14.69 9.61
N MET A 343 -1.76 14.64 10.06
CA MET A 343 -2.91 15.05 9.26
C MET A 343 -2.83 16.54 8.87
N PHE A 344 -2.37 17.39 9.78
CA PHE A 344 -2.17 18.81 9.51
C PHE A 344 -1.05 19.06 8.49
N LEU A 345 0.08 18.36 8.61
CA LEU A 345 1.17 18.44 7.65
C LEU A 345 0.75 17.91 6.27
N LEU A 346 -0.03 16.82 6.23
CA LEU A 346 -0.63 16.30 5.00
C LEU A 346 -1.55 17.31 4.33
N GLN A 347 -2.42 17.96 5.11
CA GLN A 347 -3.32 18.97 4.59
C GLN A 347 -2.56 20.16 4.02
N ILE A 348 -1.53 20.67 4.74
CA ILE A 348 -0.65 21.73 4.23
C ILE A 348 0.05 21.30 2.94
N GLY A 349 0.61 20.09 2.92
CA GLY A 349 1.25 19.53 1.73
C GLY A 349 0.30 19.43 0.54
N ALA A 350 -0.91 18.95 0.79
CA ALA A 350 -1.97 18.84 -0.23
C ALA A 350 -2.39 20.21 -0.79
N GLU A 351 -2.48 21.23 0.06
CA GLU A 351 -2.79 22.61 -0.39
C GLU A 351 -1.63 23.26 -1.14
N LEU A 352 -0.38 23.06 -0.70
CA LEU A 352 0.81 23.56 -1.38
C LEU A 352 0.95 22.98 -2.79
N ILE A 353 0.71 21.69 -2.92
CA ILE A 353 0.81 20.96 -4.20
C ILE A 353 -0.44 21.18 -5.06
N GLY A 354 -1.54 21.69 -4.49
CA GLY A 354 -2.79 21.93 -5.22
C GLY A 354 -3.64 20.67 -5.43
N LEU A 355 -3.49 19.66 -4.56
CA LEU A 355 -4.21 18.39 -4.62
C LEU A 355 -5.72 18.52 -4.42
N VAL A 356 -6.20 19.49 -3.63
CA VAL A 356 -7.62 19.69 -3.34
C VAL A 356 -8.26 20.69 -4.29
N HIS A 357 -7.69 21.89 -4.38
CA HIS A 357 -8.17 22.96 -5.25
C HIS A 357 -7.03 23.95 -5.55
N ARG A 358 -6.91 24.42 -6.80
CA ARG A 358 -5.82 25.35 -7.18
C ARG A 358 -5.97 26.76 -6.56
N THR A 359 -7.20 27.19 -6.30
CA THR A 359 -7.51 28.56 -5.85
C THR A 359 -7.97 28.66 -4.41
N ARG A 360 -8.48 27.58 -3.79
CA ARG A 360 -8.92 27.58 -2.39
C ARG A 360 -7.91 26.82 -1.53
N ARG A 361 -7.24 27.53 -0.63
CA ARG A 361 -6.20 27.00 0.25
C ARG A 361 -6.56 27.34 1.71
N PRO A 362 -7.64 26.71 2.28
CA PRO A 362 -8.23 27.17 3.53
C PRO A 362 -7.25 27.19 4.71
N VAL A 363 -6.33 26.23 4.84
CA VAL A 363 -5.36 26.18 5.93
C VAL A 363 -4.24 27.19 5.70
N LEU A 364 -3.70 27.29 4.48
CA LEU A 364 -2.67 28.29 4.15
C LEU A 364 -3.20 29.72 4.27
N ASP A 365 -4.44 29.96 3.84
CA ASP A 365 -5.10 31.25 3.99
C ASP A 365 -5.34 31.60 5.47
N PHE A 366 -5.74 30.60 6.28
CA PHE A 366 -5.86 30.76 7.74
C PHE A 366 -4.51 31.09 8.39
N LEU A 367 -3.45 30.35 8.07
CA LEU A 367 -2.10 30.60 8.60
C LEU A 367 -1.57 31.98 8.16
N ALA A 368 -1.83 32.40 6.93
CA ALA A 368 -1.46 33.73 6.45
C ALA A 368 -2.17 34.85 7.26
N ARG A 369 -3.49 34.70 7.51
CA ARG A 369 -4.25 35.62 8.35
C ARG A 369 -3.75 35.65 9.80
N LEU A 370 -3.40 34.49 10.37
CA LEU A 370 -2.84 34.40 11.72
C LEU A 370 -1.50 35.14 11.81
N ARG A 371 -0.61 34.92 10.82
CA ARG A 371 0.68 35.62 10.72
C ARG A 371 0.50 37.13 10.63
N MET A 372 -0.45 37.62 9.81
CA MET A 372 -0.74 39.06 9.71
C MET A 372 -1.22 39.64 11.04
N LYS A 373 -2.11 38.94 11.76
CA LYS A 373 -2.59 39.36 13.08
C LYS A 373 -1.45 39.43 14.12
N LEU A 374 -0.58 38.43 14.15
CA LEU A 374 0.58 38.39 15.05
C LEU A 374 1.58 39.50 14.73
N SER A 375 1.85 39.76 13.46
CA SER A 375 2.74 40.84 13.03
C SER A 375 2.16 42.24 13.30
N ALA A 376 0.83 42.38 13.28
CA ALA A 376 0.15 43.65 13.67
C ALA A 376 0.18 43.87 15.19
N ALA A 377 0.09 42.76 15.97
CA ALA A 377 0.16 42.84 17.44
C ALA A 377 1.58 43.10 17.97
N SER A 378 2.62 42.79 17.18
CA SER A 378 4.03 43.00 17.57
C SER A 378 4.62 44.35 17.16
N ARG A 379 3.84 45.27 16.54
CA ARG A 379 4.29 46.66 16.28
C ARG A 379 4.10 47.46 17.54
N PRO A 380 5.18 48.01 18.14
CA PRO A 380 5.06 48.92 19.29
C PRO A 380 4.27 50.16 18.84
N LYS A 381 3.35 50.61 19.73
CA LYS A 381 2.62 51.88 19.58
C LYS A 381 3.57 53.06 19.69
#